data_afc7bedf7ed881d5c7d92dbcf9a7a1f1
#
_entry.id   afc7bedf7ed881d5c7d92dbcf9a7a1f1
#
_cell.length_a   1.000
_cell.length_b   1.000
_cell.length_c   1.000
_cell.angle_alpha   90.00
_cell.angle_beta   90.00
_cell.angle_gamma   90.00
#
_symmetry.space_group_name_H-M   'P 1'
#
loop_
_entity.id
_entity.type
_entity.pdbx_description
1 polymer ?
#
loop_
_entity_poly.entity_id
_entity_poly.type
_entity_poly.pdbx_seq_one_letter_code
_entity_poly.pdbx_strand_id
1 'polypeptide(L)'
;MRKILAALALVALSVPSFAAVRVIPYPPEAETNIDGASAAPAEINHKGSAYFDTTTDFFTAKSTENRIILPNYPTYQQTTEFTCGPAAALTVMYYYGVKDYDEASLAREMKTQDYPIGTRPKDMLAFFEGIGWKTQSSFKHSPFEEYDDFMKFVRETLSAGHPILVENIEWGGHWRVIIGYDDMKTENTLDDVLIMADPYDTSDHKQDGYTVNNAERFFSMWLDPHMPEGQQEQAFIVAHP
;
A
#
# COMPACT_ATOMS: atom_id res chain seq x y z
N MET A 1 -13.66 -54.14 37.31
CA MET A 1 -13.71 -52.74 36.97
C MET A 1 -13.00 -52.50 35.63
N ARG A 2 -13.75 -52.38 34.52
CA ARG A 2 -13.20 -52.11 33.19
C ARG A 2 -13.10 -50.58 32.99
N LYS A 3 -11.87 -50.10 32.78
CA LYS A 3 -11.62 -48.70 32.41
C LYS A 3 -11.88 -48.54 30.92
N ILE A 4 -12.90 -47.74 30.57
CA ILE A 4 -13.16 -47.32 29.19
C ILE A 4 -12.29 -46.09 28.94
N LEU A 5 -11.27 -46.24 28.07
CA LEU A 5 -10.55 -45.09 27.53
C LEU A 5 -11.36 -44.51 26.35
N ALA A 6 -11.87 -43.31 26.54
CA ALA A 6 -12.45 -42.52 25.44
C ALA A 6 -11.31 -41.86 24.65
N ALA A 7 -11.14 -42.28 23.41
CA ALA A 7 -10.24 -41.59 22.46
C ALA A 7 -10.95 -40.37 21.88
N LEU A 8 -10.50 -39.17 22.24
CA LEU A 8 -10.91 -37.94 21.55
C LEU A 8 -10.20 -37.90 20.20
N ALA A 9 -10.96 -38.07 19.11
CA ALA A 9 -10.49 -37.81 17.78
C ALA A 9 -10.51 -36.28 17.55
N LEU A 10 -9.32 -35.66 17.47
CA LEU A 10 -9.15 -34.30 17.02
C LEU A 10 -9.43 -34.27 15.51
N VAL A 11 -10.57 -33.76 15.09
CA VAL A 11 -10.84 -33.44 13.70
C VAL A 11 -10.12 -32.13 13.40
N ALA A 12 -8.95 -32.20 12.77
CA ALA A 12 -8.28 -31.05 12.20
C ALA A 12 -9.11 -30.57 11.01
N LEU A 13 -9.86 -29.49 11.20
CA LEU A 13 -10.47 -28.73 10.12
C LEU A 13 -9.33 -28.10 9.32
N SER A 14 -9.02 -28.65 8.16
CA SER A 14 -8.13 -28.03 7.19
C SER A 14 -8.83 -26.78 6.64
N VAL A 15 -8.45 -25.60 7.12
CA VAL A 15 -8.82 -24.33 6.48
C VAL A 15 -8.11 -24.34 5.12
N PRO A 16 -8.83 -24.16 4.00
CA PRO A 16 -8.19 -24.07 2.71
C PRO A 16 -7.24 -22.86 2.73
N SER A 17 -5.94 -23.11 2.64
CA SER A 17 -4.94 -22.07 2.44
C SER A 17 -5.09 -21.60 0.98
N PHE A 18 -5.82 -20.51 0.78
CA PHE A 18 -5.77 -19.81 -0.50
C PHE A 18 -4.35 -19.27 -0.67
N ALA A 19 -3.71 -19.63 -1.81
CA ALA A 19 -2.43 -19.03 -2.16
C ALA A 19 -2.58 -17.51 -2.17
N ALA A 20 -1.64 -16.82 -1.52
CA ALA A 20 -1.63 -15.36 -1.51
C ALA A 20 -1.45 -14.84 -2.94
N VAL A 21 -2.26 -13.88 -3.33
CA VAL A 21 -2.22 -13.24 -4.65
C VAL A 21 -1.10 -12.21 -4.65
N ARG A 22 -0.13 -12.36 -5.56
CA ARG A 22 0.98 -11.39 -5.71
C ARG A 22 0.52 -10.11 -6.42
N VAL A 23 -0.08 -10.29 -7.60
CA VAL A 23 -0.64 -9.19 -8.40
C VAL A 23 -2.13 -9.43 -8.51
N ILE A 24 -2.91 -8.43 -8.15
CA ILE A 24 -4.38 -8.49 -8.20
C ILE A 24 -4.79 -8.53 -9.68
N PRO A 25 -5.59 -9.51 -10.11
CA PRO A 25 -6.00 -9.61 -11.49
C PRO A 25 -6.96 -8.49 -11.87
N TYR A 26 -6.80 -7.98 -13.09
CA TYR A 26 -7.79 -7.08 -13.67
C TYR A 26 -9.12 -7.78 -13.90
N PRO A 27 -10.27 -7.11 -13.66
CA PRO A 27 -11.56 -7.60 -14.13
C PRO A 27 -11.54 -7.81 -15.67
N PRO A 28 -12.30 -8.77 -16.20
CA PRO A 28 -12.32 -9.04 -17.65
C PRO A 28 -12.73 -7.84 -18.52
N GLU A 29 -13.51 -6.92 -17.95
CA GLU A 29 -13.98 -5.69 -18.60
C GLU A 29 -13.06 -4.49 -18.41
N ALA A 30 -11.96 -4.62 -17.66
CA ALA A 30 -11.05 -3.51 -17.43
C ALA A 30 -10.29 -3.13 -18.69
N GLU A 31 -10.30 -1.84 -19.01
CA GLU A 31 -9.49 -1.28 -20.09
C GLU A 31 -8.09 -0.93 -19.54
N THR A 32 -7.09 -1.76 -19.90
CA THR A 32 -5.73 -1.66 -19.36
C THR A 32 -4.74 -0.96 -20.31
N ASN A 33 -5.21 -0.41 -21.43
CA ASN A 33 -4.38 0.18 -22.48
C ASN A 33 -4.72 1.65 -22.79
N ILE A 34 -5.29 2.37 -21.82
CA ILE A 34 -5.66 3.78 -22.03
C ILE A 34 -4.48 4.70 -21.70
N ASP A 35 -4.23 4.96 -20.42
CA ASP A 35 -3.27 5.97 -19.99
C ASP A 35 -2.64 5.71 -18.61
N GLY A 36 -3.12 4.77 -17.83
CA GLY A 36 -2.58 4.43 -16.51
C GLY A 36 -1.28 3.63 -16.57
N ALA A 37 -0.73 3.31 -15.42
CA ALA A 37 0.48 2.48 -15.30
C ALA A 37 0.33 1.09 -15.95
N SER A 38 -0.90 0.56 -16.02
CA SER A 38 -1.21 -0.69 -16.71
C SER A 38 -0.93 -0.64 -18.22
N ALA A 39 -0.94 0.56 -18.82
CA ALA A 39 -0.63 0.79 -20.23
C ALA A 39 0.84 1.14 -20.49
N ALA A 40 1.68 1.17 -19.45
CA ALA A 40 3.10 1.51 -19.59
C ALA A 40 3.81 0.55 -20.55
N PRO A 41 4.75 1.06 -21.40
CA PRO A 41 5.48 0.23 -22.32
C PRO A 41 6.30 -0.86 -21.64
N ALA A 42 6.36 -2.05 -22.25
CA ALA A 42 7.13 -3.18 -21.70
C ALA A 42 8.64 -2.88 -21.56
N GLU A 43 9.12 -1.85 -22.24
CA GLU A 43 10.50 -1.38 -22.20
C GLU A 43 10.91 -0.85 -20.82
N ILE A 44 9.97 -0.44 -19.97
CA ILE A 44 10.28 -0.06 -18.57
C ILE A 44 10.73 -1.24 -17.73
N ASN A 45 10.36 -2.45 -18.09
CA ASN A 45 10.76 -3.68 -17.39
C ASN A 45 12.13 -4.17 -17.88
N HIS A 46 13.18 -3.45 -17.57
CA HIS A 46 14.55 -3.85 -17.90
C HIS A 46 15.13 -4.75 -16.83
N LYS A 47 15.80 -5.81 -17.25
CA LYS A 47 16.61 -6.63 -16.34
C LYS A 47 18.01 -6.06 -16.23
N GLY A 48 18.54 -6.04 -15.02
CA GLY A 48 19.95 -5.69 -14.79
C GLY A 48 20.28 -4.23 -15.03
N SER A 49 19.40 -3.32 -14.59
CA SER A 49 19.72 -1.90 -14.54
C SER A 49 20.87 -1.64 -13.57
N ALA A 50 21.89 -0.90 -13.99
CA ALA A 50 23.00 -0.52 -13.13
C ALA A 50 22.61 0.48 -12.03
N TYR A 51 21.42 1.08 -12.11
CA TYR A 51 20.99 2.17 -11.23
C TYR A 51 19.82 1.80 -10.31
N PHE A 52 18.94 0.87 -10.75
CA PHE A 52 17.68 0.57 -10.07
C PHE A 52 17.46 -0.94 -9.90
N ASP A 53 18.49 -1.75 -9.95
CA ASP A 53 18.35 -3.18 -9.79
C ASP A 53 18.19 -3.56 -8.33
N THR A 54 16.94 -3.75 -7.90
CA THR A 54 16.66 -4.39 -6.62
C THR A 54 16.54 -5.89 -6.80
N THR A 55 17.32 -6.66 -6.04
CA THR A 55 17.27 -8.13 -6.04
C THR A 55 16.27 -8.67 -5.02
N THR A 56 15.68 -7.82 -4.20
CA THR A 56 14.72 -8.21 -3.17
C THR A 56 13.35 -8.46 -3.78
N ASP A 57 12.83 -9.66 -3.56
CA ASP A 57 11.42 -9.97 -3.83
C ASP A 57 10.59 -9.56 -2.61
N PHE A 58 9.98 -8.38 -2.66
CA PHE A 58 9.22 -7.82 -1.54
C PHE A 58 7.96 -8.62 -1.18
N PHE A 59 7.38 -9.36 -2.12
CA PHE A 59 6.24 -10.22 -1.82
C PHE A 59 6.60 -11.37 -0.85
N THR A 60 7.78 -11.95 -1.01
CA THR A 60 8.24 -13.06 -0.17
C THR A 60 9.19 -12.61 0.94
N ALA A 61 9.59 -11.33 0.94
CA ALA A 61 10.46 -10.77 1.95
C ALA A 61 9.85 -10.89 3.36
N LYS A 62 10.73 -11.03 4.34
CA LYS A 62 10.35 -11.16 5.75
C LYS A 62 10.97 -10.04 6.56
N SER A 63 10.30 -9.68 7.65
CA SER A 63 10.89 -8.82 8.66
C SER A 63 12.17 -9.43 9.22
N THR A 64 13.12 -8.57 9.54
CA THR A 64 14.42 -8.90 10.13
C THR A 64 14.66 -8.02 11.34
N GLU A 65 15.88 -7.96 11.84
CA GLU A 65 16.26 -7.07 12.93
C GLU A 65 16.13 -5.58 12.54
N ASN A 66 16.46 -5.26 11.28
CA ASN A 66 16.49 -3.90 10.72
C ASN A 66 15.32 -3.59 9.78
N ARG A 67 14.56 -4.57 9.33
CA ARG A 67 13.46 -4.38 8.40
C ARG A 67 12.14 -4.88 8.98
N ILE A 68 11.11 -4.06 8.87
CA ILE A 68 9.72 -4.45 9.09
C ILE A 68 9.03 -4.45 7.73
N ILE A 69 8.34 -5.54 7.37
CA ILE A 69 7.59 -5.63 6.10
C ILE A 69 6.34 -6.49 6.30
N LEU A 70 5.24 -6.05 5.72
CA LEU A 70 3.99 -6.81 5.69
C LEU A 70 4.13 -7.99 4.73
N PRO A 71 3.89 -9.23 5.21
CA PRO A 71 4.13 -10.41 4.40
C PRO A 71 3.08 -10.58 3.30
N ASN A 72 3.52 -11.02 2.12
CA ASN A 72 2.65 -11.34 0.98
C ASN A 72 1.67 -10.21 0.62
N TYR A 73 2.14 -8.97 0.69
CA TYR A 73 1.31 -7.83 0.35
C TYR A 73 1.07 -7.78 -1.16
N PRO A 74 -0.19 -7.74 -1.63
CA PRO A 74 -0.50 -7.74 -3.05
C PRO A 74 -0.27 -6.37 -3.68
N THR A 75 0.02 -6.34 -4.99
CA THR A 75 0.14 -5.10 -5.78
C THR A 75 -0.92 -5.03 -6.87
N TYR A 76 -1.11 -3.84 -7.42
CA TYR A 76 -2.02 -3.56 -8.53
C TYR A 76 -1.57 -2.29 -9.24
N GLN A 77 -1.52 -2.31 -10.58
CA GLN A 77 -1.18 -1.14 -11.38
C GLN A 77 -2.46 -0.44 -11.83
N GLN A 78 -2.60 0.85 -11.54
CA GLN A 78 -3.78 1.64 -11.91
C GLN A 78 -4.03 1.67 -13.42
N THR A 79 -5.30 1.69 -13.81
CA THR A 79 -5.69 1.63 -15.21
C THR A 79 -5.89 2.99 -15.86
N THR A 80 -5.96 4.06 -15.08
CA THR A 80 -6.06 5.46 -15.57
C THR A 80 -5.10 6.38 -14.82
N GLU A 81 -4.86 7.57 -15.35
CA GLU A 81 -3.95 8.57 -14.74
C GLU A 81 -4.42 9.10 -13.38
N PHE A 82 -5.68 8.92 -13.01
CA PHE A 82 -6.28 9.51 -11.81
C PHE A 82 -6.80 8.49 -10.78
N THR A 83 -6.63 7.19 -11.00
CA THR A 83 -7.16 6.15 -10.12
C THR A 83 -6.14 5.56 -9.15
N CYS A 84 -5.04 6.26 -8.86
CA CYS A 84 -4.04 5.82 -7.89
C CYS A 84 -4.66 5.55 -6.50
N GLY A 85 -5.60 6.38 -6.04
CA GLY A 85 -6.29 6.19 -4.76
C GLY A 85 -7.09 4.89 -4.70
N PRO A 86 -8.04 4.63 -5.62
CA PRO A 86 -8.76 3.36 -5.72
C PRO A 86 -7.85 2.14 -5.85
N ALA A 87 -6.81 2.24 -6.66
CA ALA A 87 -5.84 1.16 -6.85
C ALA A 87 -5.05 0.86 -5.55
N ALA A 88 -4.57 1.89 -4.85
CA ALA A 88 -3.92 1.75 -3.55
C ALA A 88 -4.87 1.14 -2.50
N ALA A 89 -6.10 1.64 -2.41
CA ALA A 89 -7.11 1.09 -1.50
C ALA A 89 -7.45 -0.38 -1.82
N LEU A 90 -7.51 -0.74 -3.10
CA LEU A 90 -7.74 -2.11 -3.55
C LEU A 90 -6.66 -3.06 -3.00
N THR A 91 -5.39 -2.67 -3.01
CA THR A 91 -4.31 -3.48 -2.44
C THR A 91 -4.47 -3.70 -0.94
N VAL A 92 -4.89 -2.66 -0.20
CA VAL A 92 -5.19 -2.76 1.23
C VAL A 92 -6.35 -3.73 1.48
N MET A 93 -7.42 -3.64 0.71
CA MET A 93 -8.57 -4.53 0.85
C MET A 93 -8.20 -5.99 0.56
N TYR A 94 -7.45 -6.24 -0.51
CA TYR A 94 -6.98 -7.58 -0.85
C TYR A 94 -6.02 -8.16 0.20
N TYR A 95 -5.18 -7.32 0.82
CA TYR A 95 -4.32 -7.75 1.92
C TYR A 95 -5.13 -8.31 3.09
N TYR A 96 -6.28 -7.72 3.40
CA TYR A 96 -7.21 -8.21 4.42
C TYR A 96 -8.20 -9.28 3.91
N GLY A 97 -8.06 -9.72 2.65
CA GLY A 97 -8.89 -10.78 2.09
C GLY A 97 -10.25 -10.33 1.56
N VAL A 98 -10.53 -9.02 1.51
CA VAL A 98 -11.75 -8.46 0.92
C VAL A 98 -11.55 -8.31 -0.58
N LYS A 99 -12.40 -8.99 -1.37
CA LYS A 99 -12.25 -9.12 -2.84
C LYS A 99 -13.51 -8.70 -3.61
N ASP A 100 -14.45 -8.08 -2.93
CA ASP A 100 -15.76 -7.74 -3.49
C ASP A 100 -15.76 -6.43 -4.30
N TYR A 101 -14.60 -5.78 -4.37
CA TYR A 101 -14.39 -4.52 -5.07
C TYR A 101 -13.35 -4.65 -6.17
N ASP A 102 -13.46 -3.80 -7.17
CA ASP A 102 -12.47 -3.52 -8.19
C ASP A 102 -12.12 -2.03 -8.21
N GLU A 103 -11.12 -1.64 -8.99
CA GLU A 103 -10.67 -0.26 -9.11
C GLU A 103 -11.79 0.70 -9.51
N ALA A 104 -12.64 0.29 -10.50
CA ALA A 104 -13.71 1.13 -11.00
C ALA A 104 -14.83 1.31 -9.97
N SER A 105 -15.18 0.29 -9.21
CA SER A 105 -16.16 0.39 -8.13
C SER A 105 -15.65 1.26 -7.00
N LEU A 106 -14.38 1.09 -6.58
CA LEU A 106 -13.75 1.94 -5.57
C LEU A 106 -13.67 3.40 -6.03
N ALA A 107 -13.34 3.65 -7.31
CA ALA A 107 -13.33 5.00 -7.85
C ALA A 107 -14.69 5.70 -7.72
N ARG A 108 -15.78 4.97 -7.96
CA ARG A 108 -17.14 5.50 -7.76
C ARG A 108 -17.47 5.75 -6.29
N GLU A 109 -17.20 4.77 -5.43
CA GLU A 109 -17.49 4.87 -3.99
C GLU A 109 -16.67 5.98 -3.31
N MET A 110 -15.42 6.17 -3.71
CA MET A 110 -14.52 7.21 -3.21
C MET A 110 -14.67 8.54 -3.95
N LYS A 111 -15.63 8.66 -4.90
CA LYS A 111 -15.88 9.87 -5.70
C LYS A 111 -14.62 10.40 -6.39
N THR A 112 -13.78 9.50 -6.85
CA THR A 112 -12.58 9.83 -7.60
C THR A 112 -12.95 10.66 -8.83
N GLN A 113 -12.20 11.72 -9.05
CA GLN A 113 -12.39 12.66 -10.16
C GLN A 113 -11.23 12.53 -11.13
N ASP A 114 -11.47 12.99 -12.36
CA ASP A 114 -10.41 13.10 -13.36
C ASP A 114 -9.30 14.06 -12.86
N TYR A 115 -8.13 13.93 -13.52
CA TYR A 115 -7.03 14.85 -13.28
C TYR A 115 -7.50 16.33 -13.29
N PRO A 116 -7.01 17.21 -12.39
CA PRO A 116 -5.88 17.01 -11.46
C PRO A 116 -6.26 16.54 -10.04
N ILE A 117 -7.52 16.20 -9.78
CA ILE A 117 -8.00 16.02 -8.39
C ILE A 117 -7.80 14.59 -7.87
N GLY A 118 -8.05 13.57 -8.71
CA GLY A 118 -7.99 12.18 -8.27
C GLY A 118 -8.93 11.87 -7.09
N THR A 119 -8.44 11.16 -6.10
CA THR A 119 -9.18 10.75 -4.90
C THR A 119 -8.79 11.61 -3.70
N ARG A 120 -9.75 12.34 -3.15
CA ARG A 120 -9.51 13.16 -1.96
C ARG A 120 -9.35 12.28 -0.71
N PRO A 121 -8.40 12.61 0.20
CA PRO A 121 -8.21 11.86 1.44
C PRO A 121 -9.48 11.69 2.27
N LYS A 122 -10.32 12.73 2.34
CA LYS A 122 -11.59 12.68 3.06
C LYS A 122 -12.60 11.71 2.47
N ASP A 123 -12.64 11.59 1.14
CA ASP A 123 -13.59 10.68 0.46
C ASP A 123 -13.14 9.21 0.62
N MET A 124 -11.83 8.94 0.56
CA MET A 124 -11.27 7.62 0.86
C MET A 124 -11.50 7.23 2.33
N LEU A 125 -11.27 8.14 3.27
CA LEU A 125 -11.55 7.89 4.69
C LEU A 125 -13.03 7.55 4.92
N ALA A 126 -13.93 8.36 4.33
CA ALA A 126 -15.38 8.15 4.44
C ALA A 126 -15.82 6.79 3.87
N PHE A 127 -15.17 6.30 2.80
CA PHE A 127 -15.44 4.98 2.26
C PHE A 127 -15.09 3.89 3.28
N PHE A 128 -13.88 3.89 3.84
CA PHE A 128 -13.47 2.87 4.81
C PHE A 128 -14.33 2.90 6.09
N GLU A 129 -14.66 4.09 6.60
CA GLU A 129 -15.58 4.24 7.73
C GLU A 129 -16.99 3.74 7.37
N GLY A 130 -17.45 4.01 6.14
CA GLY A 130 -18.77 3.59 5.62
C GLY A 130 -18.96 2.07 5.53
N ILE A 131 -17.90 1.32 5.25
CA ILE A 131 -17.92 -0.15 5.27
C ILE A 131 -17.63 -0.75 6.65
N GLY A 132 -17.54 0.09 7.70
CA GLY A 132 -17.40 -0.35 9.09
C GLY A 132 -15.97 -0.68 9.53
N TRP A 133 -14.95 -0.28 8.76
CA TRP A 133 -13.57 -0.47 9.15
C TRP A 133 -13.13 0.53 10.21
N LYS A 134 -12.20 0.11 11.06
CA LYS A 134 -11.51 1.00 11.99
C LYS A 134 -10.51 1.83 11.23
N THR A 135 -10.42 3.12 11.55
CA THR A 135 -9.55 4.06 10.86
C THR A 135 -8.74 4.92 11.81
N GLN A 136 -7.49 5.19 11.41
CA GLN A 136 -6.67 6.29 11.91
C GLN A 136 -6.27 7.14 10.70
N SER A 137 -6.28 8.47 10.83
CA SER A 137 -6.00 9.34 9.69
C SER A 137 -5.41 10.68 10.11
N SER A 138 -4.79 11.36 9.17
CA SER A 138 -4.28 12.72 9.32
C SER A 138 -5.35 13.72 9.80
N PHE A 139 -6.64 13.47 9.53
CA PHE A 139 -7.73 14.35 10.03
C PHE A 139 -7.94 14.30 11.55
N LYS A 140 -7.44 13.28 12.21
CA LYS A 140 -7.57 13.08 13.67
C LYS A 140 -6.20 13.03 14.35
N HIS A 141 -5.16 13.41 13.62
CA HIS A 141 -3.78 13.40 14.09
C HIS A 141 -3.14 14.75 13.78
N SER A 142 -2.38 15.30 14.72
CA SER A 142 -1.56 16.48 14.43
C SER A 142 -0.46 16.09 13.44
N PRO A 143 -0.02 16.97 12.55
CA PRO A 143 1.14 16.71 11.71
C PRO A 143 2.34 16.28 12.53
N PHE A 144 3.14 15.39 11.96
CA PHE A 144 4.41 14.99 12.58
C PHE A 144 5.40 16.15 12.45
N GLU A 145 5.86 16.69 13.56
CA GLU A 145 6.83 17.79 13.56
C GLU A 145 8.25 17.27 13.30
N GLU A 146 8.58 16.09 13.84
CA GLU A 146 9.90 15.48 13.73
C GLU A 146 9.86 14.16 12.96
N TYR A 147 10.94 13.89 12.23
CA TYR A 147 11.09 12.63 11.47
C TYR A 147 10.99 11.39 12.38
N ASP A 148 11.58 11.44 13.57
CA ASP A 148 11.56 10.32 14.51
C ASP A 148 10.14 9.95 14.96
N ASP A 149 9.25 10.91 15.13
CA ASP A 149 7.84 10.65 15.47
C ASP A 149 7.10 9.98 14.31
N PHE A 150 7.37 10.41 13.08
CA PHE A 150 6.85 9.76 11.89
C PHE A 150 7.35 8.31 11.79
N MET A 151 8.64 8.06 11.95
CA MET A 151 9.20 6.71 11.87
C MET A 151 8.73 5.80 12.99
N LYS A 152 8.52 6.35 14.18
CA LYS A 152 7.89 5.61 15.28
C LYS A 152 6.48 5.18 14.90
N PHE A 153 5.67 6.08 14.35
CA PHE A 153 4.32 5.77 13.86
C PHE A 153 4.35 4.67 12.79
N VAL A 154 5.24 4.78 11.79
CA VAL A 154 5.40 3.78 10.73
C VAL A 154 5.74 2.40 11.31
N ARG A 155 6.75 2.33 12.19
CA ARG A 155 7.19 1.07 12.82
C ARG A 155 6.09 0.43 13.66
N GLU A 156 5.40 1.20 14.49
CA GLU A 156 4.31 0.70 15.35
C GLU A 156 3.14 0.18 14.50
N THR A 157 2.74 0.91 13.46
CA THR A 157 1.64 0.57 12.57
C THR A 157 1.95 -0.71 11.76
N LEU A 158 3.12 -0.78 11.15
CA LEU A 158 3.55 -1.97 10.40
C LEU A 158 3.72 -3.19 11.32
N SER A 159 4.24 -3.00 12.53
CA SER A 159 4.38 -4.10 13.51
C SER A 159 3.03 -4.63 13.99
N ALA A 160 2.00 -3.80 13.98
CA ALA A 160 0.61 -4.21 14.23
C ALA A 160 -0.04 -4.92 13.03
N GLY A 161 0.65 -5.01 11.89
CA GLY A 161 0.16 -5.65 10.68
C GLY A 161 -0.71 -4.74 9.80
N HIS A 162 -0.60 -3.42 9.96
CA HIS A 162 -1.45 -2.48 9.23
C HIS A 162 -0.66 -1.71 8.16
N PRO A 163 -1.09 -1.74 6.89
CA PRO A 163 -0.57 -0.89 5.83
C PRO A 163 -1.01 0.57 6.04
N ILE A 164 -0.21 1.51 5.52
CA ILE A 164 -0.46 2.94 5.65
C ILE A 164 -0.64 3.54 4.26
N LEU A 165 -1.87 3.92 3.91
CA LEU A 165 -2.15 4.71 2.71
C LEU A 165 -1.59 6.12 2.92
N VAL A 166 -0.81 6.61 1.97
CA VAL A 166 -0.23 7.94 1.98
C VAL A 166 -0.42 8.62 0.63
N GLU A 167 -0.56 9.94 0.66
CA GLU A 167 -0.69 10.76 -0.53
C GLU A 167 0.34 11.89 -0.48
N ASN A 168 1.01 12.18 -1.59
CA ASN A 168 1.95 13.28 -1.74
C ASN A 168 1.98 13.80 -3.19
N ILE A 169 2.69 14.91 -3.41
CA ILE A 169 2.75 15.65 -4.68
C ILE A 169 3.39 14.89 -5.85
N GLU A 170 3.99 13.75 -5.65
CA GLU A 170 4.62 12.98 -6.72
C GLU A 170 3.63 12.74 -7.88
N TRP A 171 4.10 12.89 -9.12
CA TRP A 171 3.26 12.83 -10.33
C TRP A 171 2.10 13.86 -10.38
N GLY A 172 2.11 14.89 -9.52
CA GLY A 172 1.03 15.89 -9.44
C GLY A 172 -0.09 15.53 -8.46
N GLY A 173 0.17 14.60 -7.56
CA GLY A 173 -0.70 14.03 -6.54
C GLY A 173 -0.79 12.51 -6.72
N HIS A 174 -0.28 11.74 -5.74
CA HIS A 174 -0.17 10.28 -5.89
C HIS A 174 -0.39 9.53 -4.58
N TRP A 175 -1.30 8.53 -4.64
CA TRP A 175 -1.56 7.60 -3.56
C TRP A 175 -0.69 6.36 -3.66
N ARG A 176 -0.05 6.02 -2.55
CA ARG A 176 0.73 4.78 -2.37
C ARG A 176 0.43 4.16 -1.01
N VAL A 177 1.00 2.98 -0.76
CA VAL A 177 0.82 2.29 0.52
C VAL A 177 2.19 1.94 1.09
N ILE A 178 2.52 2.48 2.27
CA ILE A 178 3.71 2.04 3.01
C ILE A 178 3.41 0.64 3.55
N ILE A 179 4.22 -0.32 3.15
CA ILE A 179 4.12 -1.74 3.53
C ILE A 179 5.35 -2.24 4.26
N GLY A 180 6.42 -1.47 4.26
CA GLY A 180 7.64 -1.83 4.95
C GLY A 180 8.55 -0.63 5.20
N TYR A 181 9.54 -0.86 6.06
CA TYR A 181 10.58 0.06 6.45
C TYR A 181 11.86 -0.72 6.71
N ASP A 182 13.01 -0.17 6.31
CA ASP A 182 14.33 -0.74 6.59
C ASP A 182 15.29 0.38 7.01
N ASP A 183 15.94 0.23 8.15
CA ASP A 183 16.94 1.19 8.68
C ASP A 183 18.34 0.95 8.12
N MET A 184 18.47 0.06 7.13
CA MET A 184 19.70 -0.26 6.41
C MET A 184 20.86 -0.71 7.30
N LYS A 185 20.63 -0.93 8.61
CA LYS A 185 21.64 -1.24 9.64
C LYS A 185 22.70 -0.16 9.83
N THR A 186 22.32 1.09 9.65
CA THR A 186 23.20 2.23 9.92
C THR A 186 22.80 2.95 11.20
N GLU A 187 23.70 3.82 11.71
CA GLU A 187 23.44 4.59 12.93
C GLU A 187 22.73 5.92 12.66
N ASN A 188 22.51 6.23 11.38
CA ASN A 188 21.84 7.45 10.96
C ASN A 188 20.61 7.12 10.11
N THR A 189 19.71 8.09 9.97
CA THR A 189 18.43 7.94 9.29
C THR A 189 18.46 8.35 7.81
N LEU A 190 19.60 8.87 7.32
CA LEU A 190 19.71 9.46 5.98
C LEU A 190 19.54 8.43 4.85
N ASP A 191 19.79 7.17 5.12
CA ASP A 191 19.64 6.06 4.18
C ASP A 191 18.48 5.12 4.50
N ASP A 192 17.68 5.44 5.54
CA ASP A 192 16.43 4.74 5.83
C ASP A 192 15.50 4.74 4.62
N VAL A 193 14.80 3.63 4.43
CA VAL A 193 13.90 3.50 3.29
C VAL A 193 12.51 3.05 3.71
N LEU A 194 11.51 3.56 2.99
CA LEU A 194 10.15 3.06 2.97
C LEU A 194 9.99 2.11 1.78
N ILE A 195 9.41 0.95 2.02
CA ILE A 195 8.99 0.01 0.98
C ILE A 195 7.51 0.26 0.76
N MET A 196 7.15 0.55 -0.48
CA MET A 196 5.78 0.93 -0.82
C MET A 196 5.18 -0.02 -1.85
N ALA A 197 3.88 -0.30 -1.73
CA ALA A 197 3.08 -0.75 -2.85
C ALA A 197 2.63 0.49 -3.63
N ASP A 198 3.01 0.55 -4.89
CA ASP A 198 2.85 1.72 -5.76
C ASP A 198 1.99 1.37 -6.98
N PRO A 199 0.79 1.98 -7.09
CA PRO A 199 -0.07 1.74 -8.25
C PRO A 199 0.46 2.30 -9.57
N TYR A 200 1.47 3.17 -9.53
CA TYR A 200 2.13 3.74 -10.72
C TYR A 200 3.63 3.42 -10.72
N ASP A 201 3.95 2.16 -10.53
CA ASP A 201 5.33 1.67 -10.52
C ASP A 201 5.90 1.61 -11.93
N THR A 202 6.58 2.68 -12.33
CA THR A 202 7.20 2.82 -13.65
C THR A 202 8.66 3.31 -13.58
N SER A 203 9.25 3.36 -12.38
CA SER A 203 10.51 4.09 -12.16
C SER A 203 11.73 3.23 -11.87
N ASP A 204 11.58 1.98 -11.44
CA ASP A 204 12.68 1.14 -10.98
C ASP A 204 13.05 -0.02 -11.92
N HIS A 205 12.55 0.01 -13.15
CA HIS A 205 12.74 -1.01 -14.20
C HIS A 205 12.13 -2.38 -13.90
N LYS A 206 11.20 -2.45 -12.91
CA LYS A 206 10.43 -3.64 -12.60
C LYS A 206 9.00 -3.23 -12.27
N GLN A 207 8.12 -3.29 -13.22
CA GLN A 207 6.71 -2.98 -12.98
C GLN A 207 6.02 -4.08 -12.16
N ASP A 208 6.54 -4.34 -10.97
CA ASP A 208 6.00 -5.35 -10.05
C ASP A 208 5.11 -4.75 -8.94
N GLY A 209 4.96 -3.43 -8.95
CA GLY A 209 4.12 -2.69 -8.02
C GLY A 209 4.79 -2.40 -6.68
N TYR A 210 6.11 -2.57 -6.57
CA TYR A 210 6.85 -2.23 -5.36
C TYR A 210 7.90 -1.17 -5.67
N THR A 211 7.90 -0.09 -4.90
CA THR A 211 8.92 0.96 -4.97
C THR A 211 9.62 1.15 -3.64
N VAL A 212 10.86 1.64 -3.69
CA VAL A 212 11.67 1.97 -2.52
C VAL A 212 11.96 3.45 -2.52
N ASN A 213 11.62 4.12 -1.43
CA ASN A 213 11.80 5.56 -1.28
C ASN A 213 12.67 5.85 -0.06
N ASN A 214 13.58 6.81 -0.16
CA ASN A 214 14.28 7.33 1.00
C ASN A 214 13.26 7.93 1.97
N ALA A 215 13.30 7.52 3.24
CA ALA A 215 12.26 7.85 4.21
C ALA A 215 12.28 9.34 4.63
N GLU A 216 13.46 9.92 4.86
CA GLU A 216 13.57 11.35 5.18
C GLU A 216 13.16 12.24 4.02
N ARG A 217 13.53 11.88 2.80
CA ARG A 217 13.12 12.62 1.61
C ARG A 217 11.60 12.57 1.45
N PHE A 218 10.98 11.41 1.63
CA PHE A 218 9.52 11.29 1.61
C PHE A 218 8.89 12.19 2.67
N PHE A 219 9.35 12.11 3.91
CA PHE A 219 8.83 12.93 5.01
C PHE A 219 8.91 14.44 4.72
N SER A 220 10.05 14.90 4.20
CA SER A 220 10.28 16.32 3.89
C SER A 220 9.44 16.84 2.71
N MET A 221 8.92 15.94 1.86
CA MET A 221 8.10 16.26 0.68
C MET A 221 6.67 15.73 0.79
N TRP A 222 6.25 15.34 1.98
CA TRP A 222 4.94 14.73 2.20
C TRP A 222 3.85 15.80 2.30
N LEU A 223 3.53 16.37 1.16
CA LEU A 223 2.50 17.38 0.98
C LEU A 223 1.93 17.30 -0.44
N ASP A 224 0.69 17.77 -0.64
CA ASP A 224 0.12 18.06 -1.93
C ASP A 224 -0.71 19.37 -1.89
N PRO A 225 -0.19 20.48 -2.45
CA PRO A 225 -0.89 21.75 -2.50
C PRO A 225 -2.18 21.75 -3.34
N HIS A 226 -2.38 20.74 -4.20
CA HIS A 226 -3.58 20.61 -5.04
C HIS A 226 -4.78 20.05 -4.25
N MET A 227 -4.53 19.44 -3.11
CA MET A 227 -5.60 18.95 -2.25
C MET A 227 -6.37 20.10 -1.60
N PRO A 228 -7.65 19.89 -1.25
CA PRO A 228 -8.44 20.89 -0.51
C PRO A 228 -7.79 21.31 0.80
N GLU A 229 -8.05 22.53 1.26
CA GLU A 229 -7.58 23.04 2.53
C GLU A 229 -7.84 22.05 3.69
N GLY A 230 -6.83 21.82 4.52
CA GLY A 230 -6.85 20.86 5.62
C GLY A 230 -6.64 19.38 5.18
N GLN A 231 -6.29 19.14 3.91
CA GLN A 231 -5.94 17.82 3.37
C GLN A 231 -4.58 17.83 2.67
N GLN A 232 -3.86 18.93 2.72
CA GLN A 232 -2.68 19.21 1.93
C GLN A 232 -1.37 18.66 2.53
N GLU A 233 -1.35 18.46 3.84
CA GLU A 233 -0.12 18.11 4.54
C GLU A 233 -0.25 16.72 5.16
N GLN A 234 0.76 15.89 4.93
CA GLN A 234 0.94 14.57 5.55
C GLN A 234 -0.31 13.71 5.51
N ALA A 235 -0.99 13.68 4.36
CA ALA A 235 -2.21 12.90 4.19
C ALA A 235 -1.94 11.40 4.35
N PHE A 236 -2.56 10.77 5.36
CA PHE A 236 -2.51 9.34 5.57
C PHE A 236 -3.83 8.75 6.03
N ILE A 237 -4.02 7.48 5.74
CA ILE A 237 -5.10 6.65 6.27
C ILE A 237 -4.54 5.27 6.61
N VAL A 238 -4.75 4.83 7.84
CA VAL A 238 -4.64 3.43 8.26
C VAL A 238 -6.06 2.91 8.39
N ALA A 239 -6.38 1.84 7.66
CA ALA A 239 -7.72 1.26 7.67
C ALA A 239 -7.63 -0.27 7.79
N HIS A 240 -8.46 -0.87 8.64
CA HIS A 240 -8.51 -2.33 8.83
C HIS A 240 -9.91 -2.77 9.29
N PRO A 241 -10.30 -4.04 9.04
CA PRO A 241 -11.57 -4.61 9.50
C PRO A 241 -11.82 -4.53 11.00
#